data_c117ea66ae26d868022312a56f5dcfc7
#
_entry.id   c117ea66ae26d868022312a56f5dcfc7
#
_cell.length_a   1.000
_cell.length_b   1.000
_cell.length_c   1.000
_cell.angle_alpha   90.00
_cell.angle_beta   90.00
_cell.angle_gamma   90.00
#
_symmetry.space_group_name_H-M   'P 1'
#
loop_
_entity.id
_entity.type
_entity.pdbx_description
1 polymer ?
#
loop_
_entity_poly.entity_id
_entity_poly.type
_entity_poly.pdbx_seq_one_letter_code
_entity_poly.pdbx_strand_id
1 'polypeptide(L)'
;MFDQLIRFSINQRWLVMLLALGIAVLGVFNYLKLPIDAVPDITNVQVQINTVAAGYAPLETEQRITYPIETVMAGLPQLEQTRSISRYGLSQVTVVFKEGTDIYFARQLVSERIAQAKEKLPAGILPEMGPTSTGLGEIFMWTVETKAGALKADGTPYTPMDLREVQDWIIKPQLRNVPGVNEINTIGGFVKEYQVAPYADKLLARGLALNDLVSALENNNTNIGAGYIEKSGEQYLIRVPGQVTTMQDIEDIVISNQAGALVRVKDVADVIIGSESRSGAATENGQEVVLGTVFMLTGENSRTVSAAVEIRLAEINKTLPAGIVAKTVYNRTILIDKAIDTVKTNLMEGALLVIAILFIFFG
;
A
#
# COMPACT_ATOMS: atom_id res chain seq x y z
N MET A 1 -36.36 -43.13 24.26
CA MET A 1 -35.42 -42.00 24.26
C MET A 1 -36.12 -40.66 23.91
N PHE A 2 -36.84 -40.56 22.80
CA PHE A 2 -37.60 -39.34 22.43
C PHE A 2 -38.67 -38.96 23.46
N ASP A 3 -39.50 -39.91 23.94
CA ASP A 3 -40.50 -39.63 24.96
C ASP A 3 -39.95 -39.08 26.28
N GLN A 4 -38.78 -39.56 26.68
CA GLN A 4 -38.12 -39.05 27.88
C GLN A 4 -37.62 -37.63 27.70
N LEU A 5 -37.13 -37.31 26.52
CA LEU A 5 -36.66 -35.96 26.15
C LEU A 5 -37.83 -34.97 26.09
N ILE A 6 -38.96 -35.37 25.50
CA ILE A 6 -40.19 -34.58 25.45
C ILE A 6 -40.75 -34.34 26.86
N ARG A 7 -40.87 -35.37 27.68
CA ARG A 7 -41.33 -35.24 29.10
C ARG A 7 -40.41 -34.35 29.92
N PHE A 8 -39.08 -34.44 29.72
CA PHE A 8 -38.11 -33.57 30.37
C PHE A 8 -38.30 -32.13 29.95
N SER A 9 -38.47 -31.86 28.63
CA SER A 9 -38.66 -30.53 28.11
C SER A 9 -39.93 -29.87 28.60
N ILE A 10 -41.02 -30.63 28.74
CA ILE A 10 -42.29 -30.11 29.25
C ILE A 10 -42.20 -29.86 30.77
N ASN A 11 -41.62 -30.76 31.52
CA ASN A 11 -41.50 -30.66 32.98
C ASN A 11 -40.49 -29.56 33.40
N GLN A 12 -39.43 -29.38 32.64
CA GLN A 12 -38.37 -28.38 32.92
C GLN A 12 -38.38 -27.24 31.90
N ARG A 13 -39.55 -26.74 31.54
CA ARG A 13 -39.74 -25.74 30.48
C ARG A 13 -38.88 -24.49 30.64
N TRP A 14 -38.70 -24.01 31.88
CA TRP A 14 -37.86 -22.83 32.15
C TRP A 14 -36.38 -23.10 31.90
N LEU A 15 -35.89 -24.26 32.24
CA LEU A 15 -34.51 -24.66 32.00
C LEU A 15 -34.24 -24.81 30.51
N VAL A 16 -35.16 -25.42 29.75
CA VAL A 16 -35.05 -25.53 28.29
C VAL A 16 -35.09 -24.17 27.61
N MET A 17 -35.98 -23.26 28.05
CA MET A 17 -36.03 -21.90 27.52
C MET A 17 -34.75 -21.11 27.82
N LEU A 18 -34.18 -21.23 29.02
CA LEU A 18 -32.94 -20.58 29.39
C LEU A 18 -31.76 -21.13 28.59
N LEU A 19 -31.71 -22.42 28.34
CA LEU A 19 -30.71 -23.07 27.52
C LEU A 19 -30.82 -22.65 26.06
N ALA A 20 -32.04 -22.59 25.51
CA ALA A 20 -32.31 -22.09 24.16
C ALA A 20 -31.89 -20.60 23.99
N LEU A 21 -32.21 -19.76 24.99
CA LEU A 21 -31.77 -18.38 25.01
C LEU A 21 -30.25 -18.26 25.08
N GLY A 22 -29.59 -19.09 25.90
CA GLY A 22 -28.12 -19.15 25.98
C GLY A 22 -27.48 -19.51 24.65
N ILE A 23 -28.01 -20.52 23.95
CA ILE A 23 -27.55 -20.91 22.60
C ILE A 23 -27.78 -19.79 21.61
N ALA A 24 -28.93 -19.12 21.66
CA ALA A 24 -29.22 -17.98 20.77
C ALA A 24 -28.23 -16.83 20.99
N VAL A 25 -27.95 -16.47 22.25
CA VAL A 25 -26.97 -15.44 22.60
C VAL A 25 -25.57 -15.80 22.12
N LEU A 26 -25.14 -17.05 22.35
CA LEU A 26 -23.86 -17.56 21.83
C LEU A 26 -23.81 -17.54 20.30
N GLY A 27 -24.92 -17.88 19.64
CA GLY A 27 -25.03 -17.83 18.18
C GLY A 27 -24.85 -16.41 17.66
N VAL A 28 -25.54 -15.44 18.25
CA VAL A 28 -25.40 -14.01 17.87
C VAL A 28 -23.97 -13.52 18.13
N PHE A 29 -23.38 -13.87 19.27
CA PHE A 29 -22.02 -13.47 19.61
C PHE A 29 -20.98 -14.04 18.61
N ASN A 30 -21.11 -15.31 18.23
CA ASN A 30 -20.23 -15.90 17.23
C ASN A 30 -20.47 -15.33 15.84
N TYR A 31 -21.73 -15.06 15.46
CA TYR A 31 -22.08 -14.43 14.18
C TYR A 31 -21.42 -13.06 14.03
N LEU A 32 -21.43 -12.23 15.09
CA LEU A 32 -20.80 -10.91 15.07
C LEU A 32 -19.26 -10.96 14.97
N LYS A 33 -18.66 -12.09 15.37
CA LYS A 33 -17.20 -12.30 15.28
C LYS A 33 -16.75 -13.02 14.01
N LEU A 34 -17.68 -13.56 13.24
CA LEU A 34 -17.34 -14.32 12.05
C LEU A 34 -16.68 -13.39 11.01
N PRO A 35 -15.45 -13.71 10.54
CA PRO A 35 -14.86 -12.99 9.42
C PRO A 35 -15.70 -13.31 8.16
N ILE A 36 -16.50 -12.33 7.74
CA ILE A 36 -17.35 -12.49 6.55
C ILE A 36 -16.64 -11.83 5.39
N ASP A 37 -16.31 -12.61 4.38
CA ASP A 37 -15.81 -12.12 3.10
C ASP A 37 -16.70 -12.64 1.94
N ALA A 38 -16.72 -11.90 0.84
CA ALA A 38 -17.47 -12.28 -0.36
C ALA A 38 -16.85 -13.50 -1.08
N VAL A 39 -15.54 -13.66 -0.96
CA VAL A 39 -14.76 -14.75 -1.55
C VAL A 39 -13.79 -15.28 -0.51
N PRO A 40 -13.77 -16.62 -0.24
CA PRO A 40 -12.78 -17.19 0.66
C PRO A 40 -11.37 -16.96 0.09
N ASP A 41 -10.45 -16.55 0.95
CA ASP A 41 -9.04 -16.43 0.57
C ASP A 41 -8.42 -17.82 0.51
N ILE A 42 -8.22 -18.30 -0.71
CA ILE A 42 -7.58 -19.58 -1.03
C ILE A 42 -6.10 -19.42 -1.37
N THR A 43 -5.54 -18.23 -1.12
CA THR A 43 -4.13 -17.95 -1.42
C THR A 43 -3.23 -18.73 -0.47
N ASN A 44 -2.24 -19.42 -1.02
CA ASN A 44 -1.24 -20.13 -0.23
C ASN A 44 -0.49 -19.14 0.68
N VAL A 45 0.04 -19.64 1.79
CA VAL A 45 0.96 -18.86 2.63
C VAL A 45 2.22 -18.58 1.83
N GLN A 46 2.39 -17.35 1.39
CA GLN A 46 3.52 -16.97 0.52
C GLN A 46 4.14 -15.64 0.93
N VAL A 47 5.46 -15.55 0.73
CA VAL A 47 6.21 -14.31 0.92
C VAL A 47 6.83 -13.94 -0.42
N GLN A 48 6.55 -12.75 -0.88
CA GLN A 48 7.07 -12.20 -2.13
C GLN A 48 8.28 -11.32 -1.84
N ILE A 49 9.32 -11.45 -2.66
CA ILE A 49 10.53 -10.63 -2.61
C ILE A 49 10.64 -9.92 -3.95
N ASN A 50 10.58 -8.60 -3.93
CA ASN A 50 10.69 -7.76 -5.10
C ASN A 50 12.07 -7.07 -5.08
N THR A 51 12.76 -7.07 -6.20
CA THR A 51 14.07 -6.45 -6.32
C THR A 51 14.14 -5.64 -7.60
N VAL A 52 14.23 -4.32 -7.44
CA VAL A 52 14.40 -3.41 -8.57
C VAL A 52 15.86 -3.43 -9.02
N ALA A 53 16.08 -3.64 -10.30
CA ALA A 53 17.39 -3.78 -10.94
C ALA A 53 17.44 -2.96 -12.24
N ALA A 54 17.33 -1.65 -12.13
CA ALA A 54 17.29 -0.75 -13.27
C ALA A 54 18.49 -0.99 -14.21
N GLY A 55 18.21 -1.11 -15.51
CA GLY A 55 19.24 -1.32 -16.55
C GLY A 55 19.63 -2.78 -16.82
N TYR A 56 19.19 -3.74 -15.99
CA TYR A 56 19.48 -5.17 -16.23
C TYR A 56 18.49 -5.80 -17.22
N ALA A 57 19.01 -6.51 -18.21
CA ALA A 57 18.19 -7.34 -19.10
C ALA A 57 17.59 -8.55 -18.33
N PRO A 58 16.49 -9.17 -18.81
CA PRO A 58 15.84 -10.27 -18.09
C PRO A 58 16.78 -11.43 -17.73
N LEU A 59 17.67 -11.83 -18.63
CA LEU A 59 18.64 -12.89 -18.39
C LEU A 59 19.69 -12.47 -17.33
N GLU A 60 20.14 -11.23 -17.37
CA GLU A 60 21.07 -10.71 -16.36
C GLU A 60 20.39 -10.58 -14.99
N THR A 61 19.13 -10.15 -14.97
CA THR A 61 18.32 -10.11 -13.75
C THR A 61 18.18 -11.51 -13.16
N GLU A 62 17.91 -12.52 -13.99
CA GLU A 62 17.84 -13.92 -13.56
C GLU A 62 19.16 -14.40 -12.95
N GLN A 63 20.25 -14.25 -13.67
CA GLN A 63 21.55 -14.80 -13.26
C GLN A 63 22.17 -14.09 -12.07
N ARG A 64 22.04 -12.76 -11.99
CA ARG A 64 22.75 -11.95 -10.99
C ARG A 64 21.90 -11.60 -9.76
N ILE A 65 20.58 -11.72 -9.87
CA ILE A 65 19.67 -11.26 -8.81
C ILE A 65 18.72 -12.38 -8.39
N THR A 66 17.92 -12.90 -9.32
CA THR A 66 16.90 -13.90 -9.01
C THR A 66 17.50 -15.19 -8.48
N TYR A 67 18.47 -15.77 -9.21
CA TYR A 67 19.10 -17.02 -8.83
C TYR A 67 19.85 -16.97 -7.48
N PRO A 68 20.65 -15.93 -7.16
CA PRO A 68 21.22 -15.76 -5.83
C PRO A 68 20.18 -15.70 -4.71
N ILE A 69 19.04 -15.02 -4.92
CA ILE A 69 17.95 -14.95 -3.94
C ILE A 69 17.30 -16.33 -3.77
N GLU A 70 16.95 -17.02 -4.85
CA GLU A 70 16.37 -18.37 -4.79
C GLU A 70 17.27 -19.35 -4.05
N THR A 71 18.57 -19.27 -4.33
CA THR A 71 19.57 -20.17 -3.72
C THR A 71 19.60 -20.03 -2.19
N VAL A 72 19.48 -18.83 -1.65
CA VAL A 72 19.48 -18.63 -0.19
C VAL A 72 18.12 -18.97 0.44
N MET A 73 17.03 -18.97 -0.33
CA MET A 73 15.70 -19.38 0.13
C MET A 73 15.55 -20.91 0.21
N ALA A 74 16.41 -21.65 -0.48
CA ALA A 74 16.38 -23.12 -0.42
C ALA A 74 16.61 -23.64 1.00
N GLY A 75 15.87 -24.68 1.38
CA GLY A 75 16.00 -25.32 2.69
C GLY A 75 15.35 -24.60 3.87
N LEU A 76 14.50 -23.61 3.62
CA LEU A 76 13.70 -22.99 4.67
C LEU A 76 12.72 -24.00 5.30
N PRO A 77 12.52 -23.95 6.63
CA PRO A 77 11.48 -24.75 7.29
C PRO A 77 10.10 -24.51 6.69
N GLN A 78 9.31 -25.57 6.53
CA GLN A 78 7.95 -25.52 5.95
C GLN A 78 7.88 -24.98 4.50
N LEU A 79 9.00 -24.83 3.80
CA LEU A 79 9.03 -24.48 2.39
C LEU A 79 8.30 -25.57 1.57
N GLU A 80 7.39 -25.15 0.70
CA GLU A 80 6.72 -26.00 -0.27
C GLU A 80 7.39 -25.86 -1.64
N GLN A 81 7.48 -24.64 -2.13
CA GLN A 81 8.13 -24.32 -3.40
C GLN A 81 8.60 -22.87 -3.45
N THR A 82 9.58 -22.61 -4.34
CA THR A 82 9.99 -21.26 -4.73
C THR A 82 9.73 -21.10 -6.22
N ARG A 83 9.16 -19.98 -6.60
CA ARG A 83 8.95 -19.60 -8.00
C ARG A 83 9.36 -18.16 -8.21
N SER A 84 9.82 -17.83 -9.42
CA SER A 84 10.30 -16.50 -9.72
C SER A 84 9.90 -16.01 -11.09
N ILE A 85 9.98 -14.70 -11.27
CA ILE A 85 9.83 -14.02 -12.55
C ILE A 85 10.95 -12.99 -12.66
N SER A 86 11.72 -13.09 -13.74
CA SER A 86 12.74 -12.12 -14.09
C SER A 86 12.30 -11.32 -15.31
N ARG A 87 12.24 -10.01 -15.15
CA ARG A 87 11.87 -9.06 -16.22
C ARG A 87 12.97 -8.02 -16.36
N TYR A 88 12.83 -7.15 -17.38
CA TYR A 88 13.71 -5.99 -17.49
C TYR A 88 13.60 -5.14 -16.23
N GLY A 89 14.71 -4.98 -15.54
CA GLY A 89 14.82 -4.16 -14.34
C GLY A 89 14.07 -4.66 -13.10
N LEU A 90 13.52 -5.89 -13.10
CA LEU A 90 12.74 -6.41 -11.98
C LEU A 90 12.94 -7.91 -11.78
N SER A 91 13.30 -8.30 -10.55
CA SER A 91 13.26 -9.68 -10.06
C SER A 91 12.14 -9.81 -9.03
N GLN A 92 11.29 -10.81 -9.18
CA GLN A 92 10.25 -11.17 -8.23
C GLN A 92 10.41 -12.64 -7.85
N VAL A 93 10.71 -12.91 -6.59
CA VAL A 93 10.84 -14.27 -6.04
C VAL A 93 9.70 -14.49 -5.05
N THR A 94 8.91 -15.53 -5.28
CA THR A 94 7.78 -15.91 -4.41
C THR A 94 8.13 -17.21 -3.69
N VAL A 95 8.21 -17.14 -2.38
CA VAL A 95 8.48 -18.27 -1.49
C VAL A 95 7.14 -18.74 -0.93
N VAL A 96 6.73 -19.96 -1.30
CA VAL A 96 5.45 -20.57 -0.89
C VAL A 96 5.73 -21.55 0.23
N PHE A 97 4.98 -21.43 1.31
CA PHE A 97 5.04 -22.29 2.50
C PHE A 97 3.85 -23.24 2.56
N LYS A 98 4.01 -24.32 3.29
CA LYS A 98 2.94 -25.29 3.52
C LYS A 98 1.74 -24.64 4.19
N GLU A 99 0.56 -25.12 3.87
CA GLU A 99 -0.69 -24.67 4.48
C GLU A 99 -0.63 -24.78 6.01
N GLY A 100 -1.19 -23.76 6.69
CA GLY A 100 -1.16 -23.66 8.16
C GLY A 100 0.12 -23.05 8.74
N THR A 101 1.11 -22.70 7.92
CA THR A 101 2.28 -21.94 8.38
C THR A 101 1.86 -20.52 8.76
N ASP A 102 2.32 -20.03 9.92
CA ASP A 102 2.10 -18.64 10.30
C ASP A 102 2.85 -17.69 9.35
N ILE A 103 2.14 -16.71 8.77
CA ILE A 103 2.71 -15.78 7.77
C ILE A 103 3.82 -14.91 8.37
N TYR A 104 3.72 -14.51 9.64
CA TYR A 104 4.73 -13.67 10.27
C TYR A 104 6.00 -14.47 10.57
N PHE A 105 5.87 -15.73 10.96
CA PHE A 105 7.00 -16.66 11.07
C PHE A 105 7.68 -16.87 9.71
N ALA A 106 6.91 -17.14 8.67
CA ALA A 106 7.45 -17.27 7.31
C ALA A 106 8.23 -16.01 6.87
N ARG A 107 7.67 -14.82 7.12
CA ARG A 107 8.31 -13.53 6.81
C ARG A 107 9.61 -13.31 7.60
N GLN A 108 9.65 -13.72 8.87
CA GLN A 108 10.87 -13.63 9.67
C GLN A 108 11.99 -14.49 9.07
N LEU A 109 11.70 -15.74 8.73
CA LEU A 109 12.66 -16.62 8.07
C LEU A 109 13.18 -16.06 6.74
N VAL A 110 12.28 -15.54 5.91
CA VAL A 110 12.63 -14.90 4.63
C VAL A 110 13.48 -13.65 4.86
N SER A 111 13.17 -12.83 5.88
CA SER A 111 13.96 -11.64 6.24
C SER A 111 15.42 -11.98 6.57
N GLU A 112 15.62 -13.02 7.35
CA GLU A 112 16.97 -13.51 7.71
C GLU A 112 17.74 -13.96 6.46
N ARG A 113 17.08 -14.64 5.52
CA ARG A 113 17.69 -15.07 4.25
C ARG A 113 17.95 -13.89 3.30
N ILE A 114 17.07 -12.88 3.28
CA ILE A 114 17.32 -11.66 2.49
C ILE A 114 18.61 -10.96 2.95
N ALA A 115 18.88 -10.91 4.26
CA ALA A 115 20.13 -10.35 4.79
C ALA A 115 21.35 -11.08 4.24
N GLN A 116 21.30 -12.43 4.14
CA GLN A 116 22.38 -13.23 3.53
C GLN A 116 22.47 -13.03 2.00
N ALA A 117 21.32 -12.84 1.33
CA ALA A 117 21.28 -12.59 -0.11
C ALA A 117 21.97 -11.27 -0.50
N LYS A 118 21.80 -10.21 0.31
CA LYS A 118 22.37 -8.87 0.07
C LYS A 118 23.88 -8.91 -0.17
N GLU A 119 24.61 -9.79 0.53
CA GLU A 119 26.06 -9.93 0.39
C GLU A 119 26.49 -10.52 -0.97
N LYS A 120 25.56 -11.21 -1.65
CA LYS A 120 25.80 -11.87 -2.94
C LYS A 120 25.31 -11.07 -4.14
N LEU A 121 24.56 -10.00 -3.89
CA LEU A 121 23.99 -9.17 -4.94
C LEU A 121 24.93 -8.05 -5.37
N PRO A 122 24.80 -7.53 -6.60
CA PRO A 122 25.55 -6.36 -7.04
C PRO A 122 25.31 -5.16 -6.12
N ALA A 123 26.32 -4.29 -5.99
CA ALA A 123 26.23 -3.10 -5.17
C ALA A 123 25.04 -2.20 -5.60
N GLY A 124 24.28 -1.70 -4.64
CA GLY A 124 23.12 -0.84 -4.89
C GLY A 124 21.83 -1.61 -5.17
N ILE A 125 21.84 -2.93 -5.31
CA ILE A 125 20.63 -3.73 -5.48
C ILE A 125 20.13 -4.21 -4.11
N LEU A 126 18.92 -3.80 -3.75
CA LEU A 126 18.31 -4.13 -2.47
C LEU A 126 17.02 -4.94 -2.68
N PRO A 127 16.99 -6.21 -2.22
CA PRO A 127 15.75 -6.98 -2.20
C PRO A 127 14.83 -6.51 -1.06
N GLU A 128 13.56 -6.36 -1.37
CA GLU A 128 12.52 -5.93 -0.42
C GLU A 128 11.41 -6.97 -0.36
N MET A 129 10.91 -7.23 0.84
CA MET A 129 9.74 -8.08 0.99
C MET A 129 8.48 -7.33 0.58
N GLY A 130 7.66 -7.99 -0.24
CA GLY A 130 6.31 -7.52 -0.54
C GLY A 130 5.42 -7.47 0.71
N PRO A 131 4.26 -6.79 0.60
CA PRO A 131 3.31 -6.65 1.70
C PRO A 131 2.67 -8.00 2.10
N THR A 132 2.07 -8.03 3.30
CA THR A 132 1.26 -9.16 3.78
C THR A 132 -0.18 -9.04 3.28
N SER A 133 -0.35 -8.94 1.99
CA SER A 133 -1.66 -8.89 1.33
C SER A 133 -1.66 -9.82 0.13
N THR A 134 -2.83 -10.29 -0.23
CA THR A 134 -3.05 -11.10 -1.43
C THR A 134 -3.78 -10.26 -2.47
N GLY A 135 -3.83 -10.72 -3.73
CA GLY A 135 -4.66 -10.06 -4.74
C GLY A 135 -6.15 -10.02 -4.38
N LEU A 136 -6.61 -10.95 -3.54
CA LEU A 136 -7.95 -10.93 -2.95
C LEU A 136 -8.12 -9.90 -1.83
N GLY A 137 -7.03 -9.30 -1.35
CA GLY A 137 -7.04 -8.24 -0.34
C GLY A 137 -7.42 -6.86 -0.86
N GLU A 138 -7.65 -6.69 -2.14
CA GLU A 138 -8.18 -5.45 -2.72
C GLU A 138 -9.65 -5.28 -2.32
N ILE A 139 -9.93 -4.41 -1.36
CA ILE A 139 -11.26 -4.31 -0.75
C ILE A 139 -11.97 -2.99 -1.04
N PHE A 140 -11.22 -1.95 -1.40
CA PHE A 140 -11.78 -0.61 -1.59
C PHE A 140 -10.96 0.18 -2.61
N MET A 141 -11.64 0.87 -3.54
CA MET A 141 -10.99 1.72 -4.55
C MET A 141 -11.74 3.05 -4.68
N TRP A 142 -10.98 4.10 -4.96
CA TRP A 142 -11.51 5.43 -5.24
C TRP A 142 -10.71 6.10 -6.35
N THR A 143 -11.35 7.02 -7.05
CA THR A 143 -10.69 7.94 -7.97
C THR A 143 -10.51 9.29 -7.31
N VAL A 144 -9.40 9.97 -7.61
CA VAL A 144 -9.19 11.37 -7.25
C VAL A 144 -9.45 12.20 -8.49
N GLU A 145 -10.45 13.07 -8.39
CA GLU A 145 -11.01 13.82 -9.50
C GLU A 145 -11.16 15.29 -9.15
N THR A 146 -11.29 16.13 -10.18
CA THR A 146 -11.68 17.53 -10.03
C THR A 146 -13.18 17.70 -10.28
N LYS A 147 -13.82 18.53 -9.49
CA LYS A 147 -15.19 19.00 -9.80
C LYS A 147 -15.15 19.83 -11.08
N ALA A 148 -16.22 19.79 -11.86
CA ALA A 148 -16.33 20.54 -13.10
C ALA A 148 -16.02 22.03 -12.88
N GLY A 149 -15.07 22.58 -13.66
CA GLY A 149 -14.66 23.98 -13.58
C GLY A 149 -13.81 24.35 -12.36
N ALA A 150 -13.34 23.38 -11.58
CA ALA A 150 -12.47 23.67 -10.44
C ALA A 150 -11.10 24.17 -10.88
N LEU A 151 -10.62 25.21 -10.22
CA LEU A 151 -9.31 25.82 -10.45
C LEU A 151 -8.51 25.83 -9.15
N LYS A 152 -7.18 25.82 -9.30
CA LYS A 152 -6.23 26.06 -8.20
C LYS A 152 -6.32 27.51 -7.70
N ALA A 153 -5.66 27.80 -6.59
CA ALA A 153 -5.62 29.14 -6.01
C ALA A 153 -4.98 30.19 -6.94
N ASP A 154 -4.13 29.77 -7.85
CA ASP A 154 -3.50 30.60 -8.89
C ASP A 154 -4.37 30.79 -10.15
N GLY A 155 -5.57 30.22 -10.18
CA GLY A 155 -6.51 30.28 -11.31
C GLY A 155 -6.22 29.30 -12.43
N THR A 156 -5.24 28.40 -12.29
CA THR A 156 -4.92 27.36 -13.27
C THR A 156 -5.74 26.08 -13.02
N PRO A 157 -6.03 25.28 -14.06
CA PRO A 157 -6.70 23.99 -13.86
C PRO A 157 -5.77 22.98 -13.15
N TYR A 158 -6.38 22.07 -12.40
CA TYR A 158 -5.65 20.93 -11.82
C TYR A 158 -5.16 19.98 -12.91
N THR A 159 -3.93 19.52 -12.77
CA THR A 159 -3.31 18.53 -13.65
C THR A 159 -3.34 17.13 -13.02
N PRO A 160 -3.15 16.05 -13.81
CA PRO A 160 -2.99 14.70 -13.24
C PRO A 160 -1.83 14.59 -12.22
N MET A 161 -0.82 15.44 -12.33
CA MET A 161 0.28 15.54 -11.35
C MET A 161 -0.22 16.10 -10.00
N ASP A 162 -1.04 17.16 -10.03
CA ASP A 162 -1.61 17.74 -8.81
C ASP A 162 -2.52 16.72 -8.09
N LEU A 163 -3.34 15.97 -8.85
CA LEU A 163 -4.19 14.93 -8.29
C LEU A 163 -3.38 13.78 -7.67
N ARG A 164 -2.27 13.40 -8.32
CA ARG A 164 -1.35 12.38 -7.80
C ARG A 164 -0.68 12.86 -6.50
N GLU A 165 -0.28 14.12 -6.42
CA GLU A 165 0.29 14.72 -5.22
C GLU A 165 -0.72 14.69 -4.05
N VAL A 166 -1.98 15.06 -4.29
CA VAL A 166 -3.04 14.96 -3.28
C VAL A 166 -3.27 13.51 -2.83
N GLN A 167 -3.28 12.56 -3.75
CA GLN A 167 -3.42 11.15 -3.44
C GLN A 167 -2.28 10.64 -2.56
N ASP A 168 -1.03 10.88 -2.96
CA ASP A 168 0.13 10.29 -2.31
C ASP A 168 0.50 10.97 -0.98
N TRP A 169 0.25 12.29 -0.85
CA TRP A 169 0.68 13.07 0.32
C TRP A 169 -0.45 13.45 1.29
N ILE A 170 -1.70 13.44 0.85
CA ILE A 170 -2.83 13.81 1.71
C ILE A 170 -3.71 12.60 2.01
N ILE A 171 -4.16 11.87 0.99
CA ILE A 171 -5.13 10.77 1.16
C ILE A 171 -4.45 9.51 1.69
N LYS A 172 -3.42 9.03 0.99
CA LYS A 172 -2.70 7.78 1.31
C LYS A 172 -2.18 7.72 2.75
N PRO A 173 -1.49 8.74 3.30
CA PRO A 173 -0.99 8.68 4.68
C PRO A 173 -2.12 8.59 5.72
N GLN A 174 -3.25 9.24 5.48
CA GLN A 174 -4.37 9.25 6.41
C GLN A 174 -5.15 7.93 6.40
N LEU A 175 -5.32 7.31 5.24
CA LEU A 175 -5.99 6.01 5.12
C LEU A 175 -5.11 4.85 5.60
N ARG A 176 -3.78 4.97 5.48
CA ARG A 176 -2.85 3.95 5.96
C ARG A 176 -2.94 3.71 7.48
N ASN A 177 -3.43 4.69 8.22
CA ASN A 177 -3.63 4.57 9.67
C ASN A 177 -4.96 3.89 10.05
N VAL A 178 -5.79 3.48 9.09
CA VAL A 178 -7.03 2.76 9.38
C VAL A 178 -6.68 1.32 9.78
N PRO A 179 -7.17 0.84 10.94
CA PRO A 179 -6.91 -0.54 11.38
C PRO A 179 -7.33 -1.56 10.34
N GLY A 180 -6.50 -2.57 10.11
CA GLY A 180 -6.73 -3.61 9.10
C GLY A 180 -6.28 -3.25 7.68
N VAL A 181 -5.89 -2.00 7.42
CA VAL A 181 -5.25 -1.60 6.15
C VAL A 181 -3.79 -2.00 6.20
N ASN A 182 -3.34 -2.75 5.20
CA ASN A 182 -1.94 -3.14 5.04
C ASN A 182 -1.19 -2.15 4.16
N GLU A 183 -1.74 -1.88 2.98
CA GLU A 183 -1.09 -1.07 1.96
C GLU A 183 -2.12 -0.27 1.17
N ILE A 184 -1.66 0.85 0.62
CA ILE A 184 -2.43 1.66 -0.31
C ILE A 184 -1.59 1.89 -1.55
N ASN A 185 -2.09 1.42 -2.68
CA ASN A 185 -1.45 1.59 -3.98
C ASN A 185 -2.13 2.70 -4.77
N THR A 186 -1.32 3.37 -5.59
CA THR A 186 -1.78 4.45 -6.46
C THR A 186 -1.44 4.11 -7.90
N ILE A 187 -2.40 4.24 -8.80
CA ILE A 187 -2.23 4.06 -10.25
C ILE A 187 -2.71 5.32 -10.95
N GLY A 188 -2.02 5.71 -12.03
CA GLY A 188 -2.34 6.91 -12.80
C GLY A 188 -1.78 8.19 -12.23
N GLY A 189 -1.98 9.28 -12.96
CA GLY A 189 -1.34 10.54 -12.71
C GLY A 189 0.18 10.51 -12.95
N PHE A 190 0.85 11.58 -12.60
CA PHE A 190 2.30 11.72 -12.72
C PHE A 190 2.92 12.02 -11.35
N VAL A 191 3.91 11.22 -10.97
CA VAL A 191 4.72 11.49 -9.77
C VAL A 191 5.61 12.68 -10.06
N LYS A 192 5.48 13.71 -9.25
CA LYS A 192 6.25 14.95 -9.39
C LYS A 192 7.70 14.75 -8.99
N GLU A 193 8.61 15.20 -9.81
CA GLU A 193 10.05 15.17 -9.57
C GLU A 193 10.70 16.52 -9.85
N TYR A 194 11.77 16.83 -9.13
CA TYR A 194 12.71 17.86 -9.53
C TYR A 194 13.78 17.23 -10.43
N GLN A 195 13.75 17.57 -11.71
CA GLN A 195 14.68 17.02 -12.69
C GLN A 195 15.79 18.02 -12.96
N VAL A 196 17.03 17.55 -12.86
CA VAL A 196 18.23 18.29 -13.24
C VAL A 196 18.68 17.77 -14.59
N ALA A 197 18.50 18.55 -15.65
CA ALA A 197 18.82 18.20 -17.04
C ALA A 197 20.18 18.82 -17.46
N PRO A 198 21.28 18.04 -17.40
CA PRO A 198 22.61 18.58 -17.70
C PRO A 198 22.85 18.79 -19.20
N TYR A 199 23.58 19.82 -19.53
CA TYR A 199 24.12 20.08 -20.86
C TYR A 199 25.55 19.49 -20.97
N ALA A 200 25.74 18.48 -21.81
CA ALA A 200 27.02 17.80 -21.97
C ALA A 200 28.14 18.72 -22.43
N ASP A 201 27.82 19.66 -23.32
CA ASP A 201 28.76 20.66 -23.84
C ASP A 201 29.21 21.64 -22.75
N LYS A 202 28.29 22.08 -21.88
CA LYS A 202 28.61 22.98 -20.77
C LYS A 202 29.44 22.29 -19.69
N LEU A 203 29.16 21.02 -19.39
CA LEU A 203 29.97 20.22 -18.48
C LEU A 203 31.40 20.06 -19.03
N LEU A 204 31.52 19.67 -20.31
CA LEU A 204 32.81 19.47 -20.95
C LEU A 204 33.63 20.77 -21.01
N ALA A 205 32.99 21.89 -21.34
CA ALA A 205 33.64 23.22 -21.40
C ALA A 205 34.23 23.65 -20.04
N ARG A 206 33.71 23.09 -18.93
CA ARG A 206 34.19 23.37 -17.58
C ARG A 206 35.01 22.22 -16.98
N GLY A 207 35.36 21.20 -17.80
CA GLY A 207 36.13 20.04 -17.36
C GLY A 207 35.44 19.20 -16.26
N LEU A 208 34.08 19.19 -16.26
CA LEU A 208 33.26 18.45 -15.31
C LEU A 208 32.73 17.17 -15.96
N ALA A 209 32.71 16.09 -15.19
CA ALA A 209 32.00 14.86 -15.53
C ALA A 209 30.57 14.88 -14.97
N LEU A 210 29.67 14.06 -15.54
CA LEU A 210 28.33 13.90 -15.02
C LEU A 210 28.33 13.47 -13.54
N ASN A 211 29.29 12.63 -13.16
CA ASN A 211 29.43 12.14 -11.78
C ASN A 211 29.76 13.25 -10.77
N ASP A 212 30.45 14.32 -11.21
CA ASP A 212 30.71 15.49 -10.34
C ASP A 212 29.41 16.22 -10.02
N LEU A 213 28.50 16.34 -10.98
CA LEU A 213 27.16 16.92 -10.78
C LEU A 213 26.33 16.03 -9.85
N VAL A 214 26.29 14.71 -10.08
CA VAL A 214 25.54 13.77 -9.21
C VAL A 214 26.06 13.86 -7.78
N SER A 215 27.37 13.78 -7.58
CA SER A 215 27.98 13.88 -6.24
C SER A 215 27.71 15.21 -5.55
N ALA A 216 27.67 16.31 -6.30
CA ALA A 216 27.33 17.62 -5.74
C ALA A 216 25.88 17.66 -5.28
N LEU A 217 24.93 17.12 -6.06
CA LEU A 217 23.53 17.03 -5.69
C LEU A 217 23.30 16.17 -4.44
N GLU A 218 23.92 15.00 -4.37
CA GLU A 218 23.83 14.09 -3.23
C GLU A 218 24.38 14.72 -1.94
N ASN A 219 25.54 15.36 -2.01
CA ASN A 219 26.21 15.94 -0.85
C ASN A 219 25.54 17.23 -0.31
N ASN A 220 24.79 17.94 -1.15
CA ASN A 220 24.18 19.22 -0.80
C ASN A 220 22.68 19.13 -0.46
N ASN A 221 22.15 17.92 -0.28
CA ASN A 221 20.76 17.72 0.13
C ASN A 221 20.67 17.04 1.50
N THR A 222 21.47 17.50 2.47
CA THR A 222 21.55 16.89 3.79
C THR A 222 21.60 17.95 4.87
N ASN A 223 20.76 17.83 5.88
CA ASN A 223 20.85 18.68 7.09
C ASN A 223 21.97 18.18 7.98
N ILE A 224 22.89 19.06 8.35
CA ILE A 224 23.99 18.73 9.25
C ILE A 224 23.69 19.36 10.61
N GLY A 225 23.62 18.53 11.65
CA GLY A 225 23.59 18.98 13.05
C GLY A 225 25.01 19.35 13.48
N ALA A 226 25.25 20.62 13.79
CA ALA A 226 26.57 21.12 14.19
C ALA A 226 26.74 21.21 15.74
N GLY A 227 25.86 20.55 16.51
CA GLY A 227 25.90 20.56 17.97
C GLY A 227 25.25 21.80 18.59
N TYR A 228 25.71 22.20 19.75
CA TYR A 228 25.20 23.38 20.47
C TYR A 228 26.34 24.21 21.09
N ILE A 229 26.07 25.48 21.32
CA ILE A 229 26.94 26.38 22.07
C ILE A 229 26.26 26.66 23.40
N GLU A 230 26.99 26.49 24.51
CA GLU A 230 26.55 26.94 25.84
C GLU A 230 27.02 28.37 26.09
N LYS A 231 26.07 29.25 26.35
CA LYS A 231 26.37 30.64 26.73
C LYS A 231 25.40 31.12 27.81
N SER A 232 25.95 31.56 28.93
CA SER A 232 25.19 32.16 30.05
C SER A 232 24.11 31.21 30.64
N GLY A 233 24.35 29.87 30.63
CA GLY A 233 23.39 28.87 31.13
C GLY A 233 22.30 28.49 30.15
N GLU A 234 22.37 28.98 28.94
CA GLU A 234 21.46 28.64 27.82
C GLU A 234 22.19 27.83 26.76
N GLN A 235 21.49 26.87 26.15
CA GLN A 235 21.98 26.08 25.01
C GLN A 235 21.44 26.64 23.69
N TYR A 236 22.32 27.03 22.79
CA TYR A 236 22.03 27.48 21.45
C TYR A 236 22.31 26.34 20.46
N LEU A 237 21.26 25.74 19.90
CA LEU A 237 21.40 24.69 18.90
C LEU A 237 21.92 25.29 17.59
N ILE A 238 23.04 24.76 17.09
CA ILE A 238 23.55 25.12 15.76
C ILE A 238 22.97 24.17 14.74
N ARG A 239 22.24 24.71 13.77
CA ARG A 239 21.71 23.96 12.63
C ARG A 239 22.29 24.53 11.35
N VAL A 240 22.79 23.64 10.50
CA VAL A 240 23.14 23.96 9.12
C VAL A 240 22.05 23.36 8.24
N PRO A 241 21.03 24.16 7.84
CA PRO A 241 20.03 23.68 6.91
C PRO A 241 20.70 23.53 5.53
N GLY A 242 20.85 22.29 5.07
CA GLY A 242 21.41 21.96 3.76
C GLY A 242 20.42 21.19 2.88
N GLN A 243 19.24 20.88 3.40
CA GLN A 243 18.19 20.23 2.61
C GLN A 243 17.56 21.26 1.66
N VAL A 244 17.53 20.91 0.39
CA VAL A 244 16.88 21.73 -0.64
C VAL A 244 15.37 21.76 -0.44
N THR A 245 14.76 22.92 -0.56
CA THR A 245 13.32 23.15 -0.40
C THR A 245 12.68 23.77 -1.64
N THR A 246 13.49 24.42 -2.47
CA THR A 246 13.04 25.10 -3.69
C THR A 246 13.89 24.70 -4.89
N MET A 247 13.41 24.95 -6.09
CA MET A 247 14.22 24.77 -7.31
C MET A 247 15.46 25.67 -7.29
N GLN A 248 15.32 26.90 -6.77
CA GLN A 248 16.43 27.85 -6.65
C GLN A 248 17.56 27.29 -5.76
N ASP A 249 17.22 26.58 -4.68
CA ASP A 249 18.23 25.94 -3.83
C ASP A 249 19.04 24.89 -4.61
N ILE A 250 18.38 24.14 -5.52
CA ILE A 250 19.04 23.16 -6.39
C ILE A 250 19.93 23.86 -7.42
N GLU A 251 19.41 24.91 -8.06
CA GLU A 251 20.14 25.72 -9.04
C GLU A 251 21.41 26.32 -8.46
N ASP A 252 21.39 26.72 -7.20
CA ASP A 252 22.49 27.40 -6.51
C ASP A 252 23.52 26.45 -5.90
N ILE A 253 23.30 25.12 -5.93
CA ILE A 253 24.29 24.12 -5.48
C ILE A 253 25.60 24.31 -6.25
N VAL A 254 26.70 24.37 -5.50
CA VAL A 254 28.05 24.48 -6.06
C VAL A 254 28.59 23.10 -6.41
N ILE A 255 28.96 22.90 -7.68
CA ILE A 255 29.55 21.67 -8.17
C ILE A 255 31.07 21.69 -7.99
N SER A 256 31.70 22.84 -8.31
CA SER A 256 33.15 22.97 -8.30
C SER A 256 33.56 24.42 -8.02
N ASN A 257 34.76 24.59 -7.46
CA ASN A 257 35.43 25.90 -7.35
C ASN A 257 36.71 25.87 -8.20
N GLN A 258 36.67 26.50 -9.36
CA GLN A 258 37.79 26.54 -10.30
C GLN A 258 38.46 27.94 -10.23
N ALA A 259 39.64 27.99 -9.65
CA ALA A 259 40.45 29.19 -9.52
C ALA A 259 39.67 30.41 -8.92
N GLY A 260 38.80 30.15 -7.96
CA GLY A 260 37.96 31.18 -7.32
C GLY A 260 36.63 31.47 -8.00
N ALA A 261 36.37 30.88 -9.18
CA ALA A 261 35.07 30.94 -9.85
C ALA A 261 34.20 29.72 -9.43
N LEU A 262 33.07 29.98 -8.77
CA LEU A 262 32.12 28.93 -8.41
C LEU A 262 31.30 28.49 -9.61
N VAL A 263 31.31 27.20 -9.92
CA VAL A 263 30.43 26.60 -10.92
C VAL A 263 29.23 26.01 -10.21
N ARG A 264 28.04 26.48 -10.53
CA ARG A 264 26.76 26.05 -9.94
C ARG A 264 25.98 25.16 -10.89
N VAL A 265 24.96 24.47 -10.38
CA VAL A 265 24.06 23.62 -11.17
C VAL A 265 23.44 24.41 -12.34
N LYS A 266 22.93 25.61 -12.10
CA LYS A 266 22.33 26.47 -13.14
C LYS A 266 23.28 26.86 -14.29
N ASP A 267 24.59 26.73 -14.07
CA ASP A 267 25.58 27.07 -15.12
C ASP A 267 25.72 25.94 -16.13
N VAL A 268 25.36 24.71 -15.77
CA VAL A 268 25.60 23.49 -16.55
C VAL A 268 24.34 22.63 -16.76
N ALA A 269 23.24 22.94 -16.09
CA ALA A 269 22.01 22.18 -16.16
C ALA A 269 20.78 23.11 -16.03
N ASP A 270 19.65 22.66 -16.55
CA ASP A 270 18.33 23.24 -16.22
C ASP A 270 17.69 22.44 -15.07
N VAL A 271 17.05 23.15 -14.14
CA VAL A 271 16.25 22.56 -13.08
C VAL A 271 14.78 22.79 -13.41
N ILE A 272 14.05 21.70 -13.60
CA ILE A 272 12.64 21.75 -14.00
C ILE A 272 11.78 20.85 -13.12
N ILE A 273 10.49 21.17 -13.01
CA ILE A 273 9.51 20.22 -12.49
C ILE A 273 9.16 19.24 -13.61
N GLY A 274 9.56 18.00 -13.43
CA GLY A 274 9.28 16.91 -14.34
C GLY A 274 8.41 15.84 -13.69
N SER A 275 8.34 14.70 -14.33
CA SER A 275 7.60 13.54 -13.83
C SER A 275 8.40 12.27 -13.99
N GLU A 276 8.26 11.36 -13.01
CA GLU A 276 8.75 10.00 -13.14
C GLU A 276 8.14 9.32 -14.37
N SER A 277 8.93 8.46 -15.03
CA SER A 277 8.42 7.63 -16.11
C SER A 277 7.39 6.66 -15.58
N ARG A 278 6.14 6.78 -16.04
CA ARG A 278 5.06 5.93 -15.59
C ARG A 278 4.97 4.63 -16.39
N SER A 279 4.60 3.56 -15.71
CA SER A 279 4.38 2.23 -16.32
C SER A 279 2.90 1.93 -16.59
N GLY A 280 1.97 2.79 -16.12
CA GLY A 280 0.54 2.58 -16.25
C GLY A 280 -0.27 3.86 -16.11
N ALA A 281 -1.55 3.75 -16.44
CA ALA A 281 -2.54 4.81 -16.29
C ALA A 281 -3.87 4.21 -15.84
N ALA A 282 -4.69 5.00 -15.15
CA ALA A 282 -6.07 4.68 -14.83
C ALA A 282 -7.01 5.64 -15.57
N THR A 283 -8.13 5.11 -16.06
CA THR A 283 -9.13 5.92 -16.76
C THR A 283 -10.53 5.63 -16.24
N GLU A 284 -11.35 6.67 -16.18
CA GLU A 284 -12.80 6.58 -15.93
C GLU A 284 -13.54 7.36 -17.03
N ASN A 285 -14.49 6.72 -17.71
CA ASN A 285 -15.26 7.34 -18.81
C ASN A 285 -14.39 7.99 -19.90
N GLY A 286 -13.22 7.40 -20.20
CA GLY A 286 -12.29 7.89 -21.22
C GLY A 286 -11.42 9.08 -20.77
N GLN A 287 -11.51 9.50 -19.53
CA GLN A 287 -10.65 10.52 -18.91
C GLN A 287 -9.61 9.87 -18.01
N GLU A 288 -8.39 10.42 -17.98
CA GLU A 288 -7.37 9.95 -17.06
C GLU A 288 -7.71 10.39 -15.63
N VAL A 289 -7.61 9.45 -14.69
CA VAL A 289 -7.85 9.65 -13.27
C VAL A 289 -6.69 9.11 -12.44
N VAL A 290 -6.62 9.50 -11.18
CA VAL A 290 -5.73 8.87 -10.20
C VAL A 290 -6.54 7.90 -9.37
N LEU A 291 -6.21 6.62 -9.45
CA LEU A 291 -6.88 5.54 -8.72
C LEU A 291 -6.08 5.19 -7.46
N GLY A 292 -6.75 5.21 -6.32
CA GLY A 292 -6.24 4.66 -5.06
C GLY A 292 -6.91 3.32 -4.76
N THR A 293 -6.12 2.34 -4.29
CA THR A 293 -6.58 1.00 -3.93
C THR A 293 -6.09 0.64 -2.53
N VAL A 294 -7.01 0.19 -1.67
CA VAL A 294 -6.69 -0.34 -0.33
C VAL A 294 -6.53 -1.85 -0.40
N PHE A 295 -5.42 -2.31 0.15
CA PHE A 295 -5.16 -3.72 0.43
C PHE A 295 -5.32 -3.99 1.92
N MET A 296 -6.12 -5.00 2.25
CA MET A 296 -6.38 -5.44 3.61
C MET A 296 -5.26 -6.39 4.09
N LEU A 297 -4.98 -6.37 5.38
CA LEU A 297 -4.17 -7.40 6.04
C LEU A 297 -4.85 -8.77 5.93
N THR A 298 -4.06 -9.80 5.64
CA THR A 298 -4.56 -11.18 5.60
C THR A 298 -5.15 -11.58 6.96
N GLY A 299 -6.36 -12.14 6.93
CA GLY A 299 -7.08 -12.59 8.13
C GLY A 299 -8.01 -11.54 8.77
N GLU A 300 -7.99 -10.30 8.30
CA GLU A 300 -8.92 -9.27 8.76
C GLU A 300 -10.32 -9.44 8.12
N ASN A 301 -11.30 -8.72 8.66
CA ASN A 301 -12.67 -8.72 8.14
C ASN A 301 -12.84 -7.61 7.09
N SER A 302 -12.96 -8.01 5.81
CA SER A 302 -13.05 -7.08 4.69
C SER A 302 -14.22 -6.08 4.81
N ARG A 303 -15.36 -6.50 5.39
CA ARG A 303 -16.51 -5.62 5.62
C ARG A 303 -16.19 -4.52 6.63
N THR A 304 -15.57 -4.88 7.75
CA THR A 304 -15.23 -3.92 8.81
C THR A 304 -14.17 -2.92 8.33
N VAL A 305 -13.13 -3.43 7.66
CA VAL A 305 -12.04 -2.57 7.14
C VAL A 305 -12.55 -1.65 6.04
N SER A 306 -13.35 -2.15 5.07
CA SER A 306 -13.92 -1.31 4.01
C SER A 306 -14.84 -0.21 4.56
N ALA A 307 -15.69 -0.53 5.55
CA ALA A 307 -16.55 0.47 6.19
C ALA A 307 -15.74 1.54 6.93
N ALA A 308 -14.68 1.15 7.63
CA ALA A 308 -13.78 2.09 8.31
C ALA A 308 -13.04 3.00 7.30
N VAL A 309 -12.59 2.43 6.18
CA VAL A 309 -11.96 3.19 5.07
C VAL A 309 -12.95 4.19 4.47
N GLU A 310 -14.20 3.79 4.23
CA GLU A 310 -15.23 4.67 3.67
C GLU A 310 -15.52 5.86 4.57
N ILE A 311 -15.70 5.62 5.88
CA ILE A 311 -15.89 6.69 6.87
C ILE A 311 -14.67 7.63 6.86
N ARG A 312 -13.46 7.08 6.89
CA ARG A 312 -12.24 7.88 6.89
C ARG A 312 -12.06 8.68 5.61
N LEU A 313 -12.37 8.10 4.44
CA LEU A 313 -12.33 8.79 3.15
C LEU A 313 -13.32 9.96 3.09
N ALA A 314 -14.52 9.78 3.68
CA ALA A 314 -15.51 10.86 3.79
C ALA A 314 -15.02 12.02 4.68
N GLU A 315 -14.26 11.73 5.74
CA GLU A 315 -13.61 12.76 6.57
C GLU A 315 -12.50 13.48 5.79
N ILE A 316 -11.64 12.73 5.11
CA ILE A 316 -10.56 13.28 4.29
C ILE A 316 -11.11 14.21 3.21
N ASN A 317 -12.21 13.84 2.55
CA ASN A 317 -12.86 14.67 1.54
C ASN A 317 -13.23 16.07 2.03
N LYS A 318 -13.44 16.26 3.35
CA LYS A 318 -13.71 17.58 3.95
C LYS A 318 -12.46 18.46 4.05
N THR A 319 -11.28 17.86 4.01
CA THR A 319 -9.99 18.54 4.18
C THR A 319 -9.20 18.67 2.88
N LEU A 320 -9.69 18.10 1.77
CA LEU A 320 -9.04 18.21 0.47
C LEU A 320 -9.05 19.65 -0.06
N PRO A 321 -8.08 20.00 -0.92
CA PRO A 321 -8.09 21.29 -1.61
C PRO A 321 -9.42 21.55 -2.33
N ALA A 322 -9.81 22.81 -2.40
CA ALA A 322 -11.06 23.21 -3.02
C ALA A 322 -11.20 22.67 -4.45
N GLY A 323 -12.29 21.98 -4.72
CA GLY A 323 -12.55 21.44 -6.06
C GLY A 323 -12.00 20.04 -6.32
N ILE A 324 -11.25 19.44 -5.42
CA ILE A 324 -10.83 18.03 -5.50
C ILE A 324 -11.77 17.16 -4.69
N VAL A 325 -12.04 15.96 -5.18
CA VAL A 325 -12.86 14.95 -4.52
C VAL A 325 -12.27 13.56 -4.72
N ALA A 326 -12.28 12.76 -3.65
CA ALA A 326 -12.02 11.34 -3.70
C ALA A 326 -13.36 10.60 -3.76
N LYS A 327 -13.66 9.97 -4.90
CA LYS A 327 -14.94 9.32 -5.19
C LYS A 327 -14.76 7.80 -5.15
N THR A 328 -15.53 7.13 -4.29
CA THR A 328 -15.53 5.65 -4.21
C THR A 328 -16.04 5.05 -5.51
N VAL A 329 -15.26 4.15 -6.10
CA VAL A 329 -15.62 3.41 -7.33
C VAL A 329 -15.81 1.92 -7.07
N TYR A 330 -15.18 1.38 -6.05
CA TYR A 330 -15.36 0.00 -5.61
C TYR A 330 -15.38 -0.09 -4.08
N ASN A 331 -16.37 -0.77 -3.54
CA ASN A 331 -16.48 -1.09 -2.12
C ASN A 331 -16.96 -2.53 -1.96
N ARG A 332 -16.10 -3.38 -1.43
CA ARG A 332 -16.39 -4.82 -1.25
C ARG A 332 -17.57 -5.07 -0.31
N THR A 333 -17.83 -4.17 0.62
CA THR A 333 -18.96 -4.25 1.56
C THR A 333 -20.30 -4.35 0.82
N ILE A 334 -20.46 -3.64 -0.30
CA ILE A 334 -21.71 -3.67 -1.10
C ILE A 334 -22.00 -5.08 -1.60
N LEU A 335 -20.99 -5.82 -2.03
CA LEU A 335 -21.16 -7.20 -2.50
C LEU A 335 -21.49 -8.13 -1.35
N ILE A 336 -20.80 -7.98 -0.22
CA ILE A 336 -21.01 -8.79 0.99
C ILE A 336 -22.42 -8.57 1.54
N ASP A 337 -22.86 -7.32 1.66
CA ASP A 337 -24.18 -6.98 2.18
C ASP A 337 -25.29 -7.56 1.30
N LYS A 338 -25.17 -7.47 -0.02
CA LYS A 338 -26.11 -8.12 -0.95
C LYS A 338 -26.18 -9.64 -0.77
N ALA A 339 -25.03 -10.30 -0.58
CA ALA A 339 -24.98 -11.73 -0.34
C ALA A 339 -25.66 -12.10 0.99
N ILE A 340 -25.38 -11.36 2.07
CA ILE A 340 -25.99 -11.56 3.40
C ILE A 340 -27.50 -11.34 3.32
N ASP A 341 -27.96 -10.27 2.68
CA ASP A 341 -29.39 -9.96 2.57
C ASP A 341 -30.13 -11.06 1.79
N THR A 342 -29.52 -11.59 0.73
CA THR A 342 -30.09 -12.72 -0.02
C THR A 342 -30.24 -13.95 0.86
N VAL A 343 -29.18 -14.33 1.59
CA VAL A 343 -29.22 -15.49 2.51
C VAL A 343 -30.26 -15.28 3.62
N LYS A 344 -30.28 -14.11 4.24
CA LYS A 344 -31.24 -13.75 5.29
C LYS A 344 -32.68 -13.83 4.80
N THR A 345 -32.97 -13.29 3.62
CA THR A 345 -34.30 -13.34 3.02
C THR A 345 -34.72 -14.79 2.76
N ASN A 346 -33.88 -15.58 2.13
CA ASN A 346 -34.18 -16.99 1.84
C ASN A 346 -34.38 -17.83 3.09
N LEU A 347 -33.57 -17.60 4.15
CA LEU A 347 -33.75 -18.27 5.44
C LEU A 347 -35.06 -17.89 6.12
N MET A 348 -35.40 -16.58 6.08
CA MET A 348 -36.66 -16.07 6.67
C MET A 348 -37.86 -16.66 5.94
N GLU A 349 -37.87 -16.66 4.61
CA GLU A 349 -38.94 -17.24 3.79
C GLU A 349 -39.07 -18.75 4.06
N GLY A 350 -37.95 -19.47 4.09
CA GLY A 350 -37.94 -20.90 4.41
C GLY A 350 -38.45 -21.20 5.81
N ALA A 351 -38.07 -20.42 6.83
CA ALA A 351 -38.54 -20.57 8.19
C ALA A 351 -40.05 -20.28 8.31
N LEU A 352 -40.55 -19.23 7.65
CA LEU A 352 -41.97 -18.90 7.62
C LEU A 352 -42.80 -20.01 6.95
N LEU A 353 -42.29 -20.57 5.85
CA LEU A 353 -42.95 -21.67 5.14
C LEU A 353 -43.03 -22.94 6.01
N VAL A 354 -41.93 -23.28 6.71
CA VAL A 354 -41.93 -24.41 7.67
C VAL A 354 -42.90 -24.18 8.81
N ILE A 355 -42.92 -23.00 9.41
CA ILE A 355 -43.88 -22.62 10.46
C ILE A 355 -45.31 -22.73 9.96
N ALA A 356 -45.60 -22.17 8.77
CA ALA A 356 -46.94 -22.23 8.17
C ALA A 356 -47.40 -23.70 7.95
N ILE A 357 -46.53 -24.56 7.43
CA ILE A 357 -46.81 -25.98 7.24
C ILE A 357 -47.10 -26.67 8.58
N LEU A 358 -46.30 -26.41 9.62
CA LEU A 358 -46.50 -26.94 10.93
C LEU A 358 -47.85 -26.52 11.52
N PHE A 359 -48.22 -25.27 11.39
CA PHE A 359 -49.58 -24.79 11.83
C PHE A 359 -50.72 -25.43 11.05
N ILE A 360 -50.58 -25.68 9.76
CA ILE A 360 -51.61 -26.33 8.92
C ILE A 360 -51.77 -27.82 9.31
N PHE A 361 -50.70 -28.52 9.65
CA PHE A 361 -50.75 -29.95 9.90
C PHE A 361 -50.89 -30.33 11.38
N PHE A 362 -50.51 -29.44 12.31
CA PHE A 362 -50.52 -29.70 13.76
C PHE A 362 -51.30 -28.68 14.61
N GLY A 363 -51.89 -27.63 13.98
CA GLY A 363 -52.68 -26.59 14.63
C GLY A 363 -54.19 -26.89 14.58
#